data_76e78b38730e05f1cf0e6a21ce8ae268
#
_entry.id   76e78b38730e05f1cf0e6a21ce8ae268
#
_cell.length_a   1.000
_cell.length_b   1.000
_cell.length_c   1.000
_cell.angle_alpha   90.00
_cell.angle_beta   90.00
_cell.angle_gamma   90.00
#
_symmetry.space_group_name_H-M   'P 1'
#
loop_
_entity.id
_entity.type
_entity.pdbx_description
1 polymer ?
#
loop_
_entity_poly.entity_id
_entity_poly.type
_entity_poly.pdbx_seq_one_letter_code
_entity_poly.pdbx_strand_id
1 'polypeptide(L)'
;MTQHNNGAFPEGFLWGAATAAYQVEGAASEDGRKDSIWDTFSRVPGAVVNAENGDVACDHYHRHGEDVALMKSLNLASYRFSTSWARIRPDGGAVNPAGLDFYSRLTDNLLGAGIKPWLTLYHWDLPQALQDAGGWANRDTAYRFAEYALSVHDVLGDRVQAWTTLNEPWCSAYLGYASGEHAPGLQDRSLAVAANHHLLLAHGLAAQELKARDSALEVGLTLNFTVADPADQDNPEDVDAARRIDGQFNRIFADPVFHGAYPADVLADLAPYGLEHHIGEDDLSIISTPIDFLGVNYYHGEAVTKTPPAQALSTAAPAARPTASPYPAADGVYSVPRGLPVTNMGWEIQPEGLHRLLLRLQQDYTGPAGVPLYITENGAAFDDDVVVDGIVQDQDRLEFIEAHLGAVQDAVADGVDVRGYFAWSLMDNFEWAWGYAKRFGIVHVDYQSLVRTPKASARWFAEAARTNALPQRASGEAPDVVSSMQ
;
A
#
# COMPACT_ATOMS: atom_id res chain seq x y z
N MET A 1 35.50 -3.99 -12.69
CA MET A 1 34.91 -5.05 -13.54
C MET A 1 33.74 -5.60 -12.77
N THR A 2 32.59 -4.98 -12.91
CA THR A 2 31.32 -5.47 -12.34
C THR A 2 30.95 -6.72 -13.09
N GLN A 3 30.91 -7.85 -12.41
CA GLN A 3 30.30 -9.06 -12.94
C GLN A 3 28.82 -8.74 -13.21
N HIS A 4 28.42 -8.74 -14.47
CA HIS A 4 27.02 -8.80 -14.84
C HIS A 4 26.47 -10.11 -14.22
N ASN A 5 25.75 -9.96 -13.10
CA ASN A 5 24.96 -11.05 -12.55
C ASN A 5 23.94 -11.45 -13.63
N ASN A 6 23.86 -12.75 -13.92
CA ASN A 6 22.99 -13.36 -14.95
C ASN A 6 21.49 -13.15 -14.65
N GLY A 7 21.04 -11.93 -14.46
CA GLY A 7 19.62 -11.61 -14.20
C GLY A 7 19.09 -12.07 -12.84
N ALA A 8 19.95 -12.47 -11.90
CA ALA A 8 19.55 -12.84 -10.53
C ALA A 8 19.43 -11.60 -9.64
N PHE A 9 18.47 -11.62 -8.72
CA PHE A 9 18.36 -10.64 -7.64
C PHE A 9 19.46 -10.86 -6.59
N PRO A 10 19.75 -9.87 -5.71
CA PRO A 10 20.71 -10.03 -4.64
C PRO A 10 20.46 -11.28 -3.79
N GLU A 11 21.53 -11.86 -3.24
CA GLU A 11 21.39 -12.96 -2.29
C GLU A 11 20.58 -12.50 -1.07
N GLY A 12 19.60 -13.30 -0.66
CA GLY A 12 18.69 -12.95 0.45
C GLY A 12 17.54 -12.01 0.06
N PHE A 13 17.36 -11.70 -1.23
CA PHE A 13 16.21 -10.93 -1.71
C PHE A 13 14.89 -11.59 -1.27
N LEU A 14 14.02 -10.82 -0.63
CA LEU A 14 12.81 -11.33 0.01
C LEU A 14 11.63 -11.34 -0.97
N TRP A 15 11.19 -12.52 -1.34
CA TRP A 15 10.01 -12.73 -2.20
C TRP A 15 8.78 -12.95 -1.34
N GLY A 16 7.76 -12.09 -1.49
CA GLY A 16 6.55 -12.15 -0.69
C GLY A 16 5.30 -11.77 -1.46
N ALA A 17 4.18 -11.86 -0.78
CA ALA A 17 2.91 -11.27 -1.19
C ALA A 17 2.27 -10.56 0.01
N ALA A 18 1.38 -9.62 -0.28
CA ALA A 18 0.76 -8.80 0.74
C ALA A 18 -0.77 -8.92 0.73
N THR A 19 -1.38 -8.66 1.88
CA THR A 19 -2.83 -8.43 2.06
C THR A 19 -3.06 -7.42 3.18
N ALA A 20 -4.31 -6.92 3.30
CA ALA A 20 -4.74 -6.11 4.43
C ALA A 20 -5.92 -6.76 5.17
N ALA A 21 -5.97 -6.58 6.49
CA ALA A 21 -6.93 -7.23 7.38
C ALA A 21 -8.39 -7.07 6.92
N TYR A 22 -8.85 -5.83 6.74
CA TYR A 22 -10.25 -5.58 6.33
C TYR A 22 -10.59 -6.20 4.97
N GLN A 23 -9.62 -6.26 4.06
CA GLN A 23 -9.82 -6.75 2.70
C GLN A 23 -9.96 -8.27 2.60
N VAL A 24 -9.39 -9.04 3.55
CA VAL A 24 -9.35 -10.50 3.44
C VAL A 24 -9.96 -11.26 4.61
N GLU A 25 -9.95 -10.70 5.83
CA GLU A 25 -10.28 -11.46 7.04
C GLU A 25 -11.74 -11.91 7.12
N GLY A 26 -12.68 -10.99 6.89
CA GLY A 26 -14.07 -11.24 7.25
C GLY A 26 -14.27 -11.32 8.76
N ALA A 27 -15.20 -12.19 9.21
CA ALA A 27 -15.51 -12.37 10.63
C ALA A 27 -15.75 -11.03 11.35
N ALA A 28 -16.51 -10.13 10.70
CA ALA A 28 -16.63 -8.72 11.07
C ALA A 28 -17.24 -8.47 12.46
N SER A 29 -17.99 -9.44 12.99
CA SER A 29 -18.65 -9.34 14.31
C SER A 29 -18.29 -10.51 15.24
N GLU A 30 -17.20 -11.25 14.94
CA GLU A 30 -16.82 -12.43 15.72
C GLU A 30 -15.72 -12.09 16.75
N ASP A 31 -15.65 -12.89 17.80
CA ASP A 31 -14.64 -12.85 18.85
C ASP A 31 -14.37 -11.45 19.42
N GLY A 32 -15.44 -10.65 19.55
CA GLY A 32 -15.40 -9.33 20.18
C GLY A 32 -14.87 -8.20 19.29
N ARG A 33 -14.62 -8.45 17.98
CA ARG A 33 -14.35 -7.38 17.02
C ARG A 33 -15.54 -6.42 16.94
N LYS A 34 -15.27 -5.13 16.82
CA LYS A 34 -16.27 -4.09 16.56
C LYS A 34 -16.03 -3.41 15.22
N ASP A 35 -16.97 -2.56 14.83
CA ASP A 35 -16.87 -1.84 13.56
C ASP A 35 -15.62 -0.97 13.49
N SER A 36 -14.91 -1.04 12.38
CA SER A 36 -13.96 -0.05 11.92
C SER A 36 -14.66 1.03 11.08
N ILE A 37 -13.93 2.07 10.72
CA ILE A 37 -14.45 3.09 9.80
C ILE A 37 -14.87 2.50 8.45
N TRP A 38 -14.24 1.41 7.99
CA TRP A 38 -14.61 0.74 6.75
C TRP A 38 -15.90 -0.06 6.86
N ASP A 39 -16.18 -0.69 8.02
CA ASP A 39 -17.48 -1.33 8.25
C ASP A 39 -18.63 -0.32 8.18
N THR A 40 -18.44 0.84 8.79
CA THR A 40 -19.44 1.92 8.76
C THR A 40 -19.57 2.53 7.37
N PHE A 41 -18.44 2.85 6.72
CA PHE A 41 -18.41 3.52 5.42
C PHE A 41 -18.99 2.65 4.30
N SER A 42 -18.69 1.35 4.27
CA SER A 42 -19.23 0.44 3.24
C SER A 42 -20.75 0.30 3.27
N ARG A 43 -21.37 0.60 4.40
CA ARG A 43 -22.84 0.63 4.56
C ARG A 43 -23.49 1.96 4.13
N VAL A 44 -22.67 2.99 3.80
CA VAL A 44 -23.20 4.27 3.27
C VAL A 44 -23.62 4.08 1.81
N PRO A 45 -24.88 4.44 1.44
CA PRO A 45 -25.34 4.28 0.07
C PRO A 45 -24.43 4.97 -0.95
N GLY A 46 -23.98 4.22 -1.96
CA GLY A 46 -23.11 4.70 -3.02
C GLY A 46 -21.64 4.91 -2.64
N ALA A 47 -21.22 4.54 -1.43
CA ALA A 47 -19.83 4.62 -1.01
C ALA A 47 -18.95 3.51 -1.61
N VAL A 48 -19.53 2.33 -1.81
CA VAL A 48 -18.86 1.16 -2.39
C VAL A 48 -19.66 0.65 -3.57
N VAL A 49 -18.99 0.24 -4.63
CA VAL A 49 -19.60 -0.39 -5.82
C VAL A 49 -20.45 -1.59 -5.37
N ASN A 50 -21.64 -1.73 -5.97
CA ASN A 50 -22.62 -2.78 -5.66
C ASN A 50 -23.05 -2.84 -4.17
N ALA A 51 -22.76 -1.83 -3.35
CA ALA A 51 -22.98 -1.84 -1.89
C ALA A 51 -22.35 -3.05 -1.20
N GLU A 52 -21.20 -3.50 -1.68
CA GLU A 52 -20.41 -4.59 -1.13
C GLU A 52 -19.66 -4.15 0.14
N ASN A 53 -19.26 -5.10 0.98
CA ASN A 53 -18.57 -4.85 2.24
C ASN A 53 -17.57 -5.97 2.57
N GLY A 54 -16.79 -5.79 3.63
CA GLY A 54 -15.80 -6.74 4.11
C GLY A 54 -16.32 -7.75 5.15
N ASP A 55 -17.63 -7.90 5.34
CA ASP A 55 -18.17 -8.74 6.43
C ASP A 55 -17.71 -10.20 6.36
N VAL A 56 -17.59 -10.74 5.15
CA VAL A 56 -17.07 -12.09 4.86
C VAL A 56 -15.70 -12.00 4.17
N ALA A 57 -15.51 -11.05 3.29
CA ALA A 57 -14.30 -10.87 2.48
C ALA A 57 -13.83 -12.18 1.83
N CYS A 58 -12.62 -12.62 2.13
CA CYS A 58 -12.07 -13.92 1.70
C CYS A 58 -12.15 -14.97 2.80
N ASP A 59 -12.76 -14.65 3.94
CA ASP A 59 -12.85 -15.54 5.11
C ASP A 59 -11.47 -16.04 5.60
N HIS A 60 -10.44 -15.19 5.45
CA HIS A 60 -9.08 -15.52 5.88
C HIS A 60 -9.02 -15.82 7.39
N TYR A 61 -9.89 -15.17 8.19
CA TYR A 61 -9.97 -15.40 9.63
C TYR A 61 -10.12 -16.89 9.98
N HIS A 62 -10.99 -17.62 9.27
CA HIS A 62 -11.20 -19.05 9.49
C HIS A 62 -10.28 -19.92 8.63
N ARG A 63 -9.84 -19.42 7.46
CA ARG A 63 -9.16 -20.23 6.43
C ARG A 63 -7.64 -19.92 6.33
N HIS A 64 -7.08 -19.18 7.28
CA HIS A 64 -5.65 -18.82 7.25
C HIS A 64 -4.71 -20.02 7.14
N GLY A 65 -5.08 -21.19 7.69
CA GLY A 65 -4.29 -22.39 7.53
C GLY A 65 -4.18 -22.90 6.08
N GLU A 66 -5.29 -22.82 5.32
CA GLU A 66 -5.31 -23.12 3.87
C GLU A 66 -4.48 -22.11 3.09
N ASP A 67 -4.61 -20.81 3.43
CA ASP A 67 -3.92 -19.73 2.78
C ASP A 67 -2.39 -19.80 3.03
N VAL A 68 -1.96 -20.18 4.23
CA VAL A 68 -0.54 -20.43 4.55
C VAL A 68 0.01 -21.62 3.77
N ALA A 69 -0.77 -22.72 3.66
CA ALA A 69 -0.36 -23.86 2.83
C ALA A 69 -0.22 -23.49 1.35
N LEU A 70 -1.12 -22.63 0.85
CA LEU A 70 -1.05 -22.10 -0.49
C LEU A 70 0.21 -21.24 -0.72
N MET A 71 0.50 -20.29 0.18
CA MET A 71 1.71 -19.46 0.14
C MET A 71 2.98 -20.32 0.09
N LYS A 72 3.04 -21.36 0.92
CA LYS A 72 4.14 -22.32 0.90
C LYS A 72 4.29 -23.01 -0.45
N SER A 73 3.18 -23.42 -1.08
CA SER A 73 3.18 -24.05 -2.40
C SER A 73 3.66 -23.11 -3.52
N LEU A 74 3.52 -21.80 -3.30
CA LEU A 74 3.98 -20.73 -4.19
C LEU A 74 5.42 -20.27 -3.87
N ASN A 75 6.16 -20.97 -3.02
CA ASN A 75 7.53 -20.64 -2.61
C ASN A 75 7.69 -19.22 -2.04
N LEU A 76 6.65 -18.64 -1.45
CA LEU A 76 6.76 -17.33 -0.82
C LEU A 76 7.62 -17.43 0.44
N ALA A 77 8.65 -16.59 0.51
CA ALA A 77 9.56 -16.52 1.66
C ALA A 77 9.00 -15.63 2.77
N SER A 78 8.10 -14.72 2.45
CA SER A 78 7.48 -13.80 3.41
C SER A 78 6.01 -13.52 3.07
N TYR A 79 5.24 -13.24 4.09
CA TYR A 79 3.86 -12.77 3.97
C TYR A 79 3.70 -11.47 4.76
N ARG A 80 3.35 -10.38 4.02
CA ARG A 80 3.02 -9.11 4.62
C ARG A 80 1.51 -9.05 4.86
N PHE A 81 1.13 -8.95 6.11
CA PHE A 81 -0.27 -8.84 6.53
C PHE A 81 -0.45 -7.69 7.51
N SER A 82 -1.65 -7.13 7.60
CA SER A 82 -1.94 -6.15 8.64
C SER A 82 -2.73 -6.77 9.79
N THR A 83 -2.60 -6.15 10.96
CA THR A 83 -3.48 -6.44 12.09
C THR A 83 -4.64 -5.47 12.11
N SER A 84 -5.84 -5.94 12.46
CA SER A 84 -7.03 -5.10 12.61
C SER A 84 -7.06 -4.48 14.00
N TRP A 85 -6.92 -3.16 14.07
CA TRP A 85 -7.03 -2.44 15.35
C TRP A 85 -8.42 -2.64 15.98
N ALA A 86 -9.48 -2.63 15.17
CA ALA A 86 -10.85 -2.88 15.61
C ALA A 86 -11.09 -4.31 16.14
N ARG A 87 -10.21 -5.27 15.84
CA ARG A 87 -10.22 -6.62 16.41
C ARG A 87 -9.45 -6.70 17.72
N ILE A 88 -8.33 -5.99 17.81
CA ILE A 88 -7.41 -6.06 18.96
C ILE A 88 -7.81 -5.10 20.09
N ARG A 89 -8.21 -3.88 19.76
CA ARG A 89 -8.74 -2.87 20.70
C ARG A 89 -10.04 -2.28 20.15
N PRO A 90 -11.16 -2.99 20.23
CA PRO A 90 -12.40 -2.69 19.52
C PRO A 90 -12.94 -1.26 19.70
N ASP A 91 -12.73 -0.68 20.87
CA ASP A 91 -13.12 0.70 21.22
C ASP A 91 -11.91 1.64 21.33
N GLY A 92 -10.73 1.22 20.83
CA GLY A 92 -9.48 1.94 21.03
C GLY A 92 -8.94 1.89 22.47
N GLY A 93 -9.65 1.22 23.38
CA GLY A 93 -9.33 1.14 24.82
C GLY A 93 -8.76 -0.23 25.22
N ALA A 94 -9.58 -1.06 25.89
CA ALA A 94 -9.15 -2.36 26.40
C ALA A 94 -8.74 -3.32 25.30
N VAL A 95 -7.72 -4.14 25.58
CA VAL A 95 -7.27 -5.22 24.70
C VAL A 95 -8.31 -6.33 24.66
N ASN A 96 -8.58 -6.84 23.46
CA ASN A 96 -9.37 -8.03 23.21
C ASN A 96 -8.44 -9.24 23.01
N PRO A 97 -8.34 -10.16 23.99
CA PRO A 97 -7.43 -11.30 23.89
C PRO A 97 -7.72 -12.21 22.69
N ALA A 98 -8.99 -12.42 22.34
CA ALA A 98 -9.37 -13.29 21.22
C ALA A 98 -8.87 -12.74 19.88
N GLY A 99 -8.85 -11.41 19.72
CA GLY A 99 -8.27 -10.76 18.54
C GLY A 99 -6.76 -10.99 18.43
N LEU A 100 -6.02 -10.87 19.55
CA LEU A 100 -4.59 -11.16 19.58
C LEU A 100 -4.28 -12.64 19.34
N ASP A 101 -5.09 -13.56 19.89
CA ASP A 101 -4.94 -15.00 19.70
C ASP A 101 -5.03 -15.40 18.23
N PHE A 102 -5.86 -14.74 17.43
CA PHE A 102 -5.94 -14.97 16.00
C PHE A 102 -4.60 -14.69 15.32
N TYR A 103 -4.01 -13.51 15.56
CA TYR A 103 -2.72 -13.14 14.96
C TYR A 103 -1.56 -13.98 15.50
N SER A 104 -1.62 -14.42 16.75
CA SER A 104 -0.66 -15.36 17.31
C SER A 104 -0.69 -16.70 16.57
N ARG A 105 -1.88 -17.28 16.34
CA ARG A 105 -2.03 -18.52 15.55
C ARG A 105 -1.58 -18.34 14.09
N LEU A 106 -1.92 -17.22 13.45
CA LEU A 106 -1.48 -16.92 12.09
C LEU A 106 0.05 -16.87 12.02
N THR A 107 0.69 -16.16 12.95
CA THR A 107 2.15 -16.05 13.05
C THR A 107 2.80 -17.42 13.24
N ASP A 108 2.29 -18.24 14.15
CA ASP A 108 2.79 -19.60 14.37
C ASP A 108 2.66 -20.49 13.13
N ASN A 109 1.55 -20.39 12.40
CA ASN A 109 1.35 -21.12 11.15
C ASN A 109 2.33 -20.69 10.05
N LEU A 110 2.59 -19.39 9.92
CA LEU A 110 3.57 -18.86 8.96
C LEU A 110 4.97 -19.38 9.27
N LEU A 111 5.41 -19.24 10.52
CA LEU A 111 6.71 -19.73 10.96
C LEU A 111 6.84 -21.24 10.82
N GLY A 112 5.79 -22.00 11.17
CA GLY A 112 5.73 -23.45 10.96
C GLY A 112 5.80 -23.87 9.49
N ALA A 113 5.39 -23.01 8.58
CA ALA A 113 5.53 -23.21 7.13
C ALA A 113 6.88 -22.75 6.57
N GLY A 114 7.72 -22.06 7.36
CA GLY A 114 8.98 -21.46 6.96
C GLY A 114 8.81 -20.09 6.27
N ILE A 115 7.66 -19.44 6.44
CA ILE A 115 7.34 -18.14 5.87
C ILE A 115 7.59 -17.06 6.94
N LYS A 116 8.36 -16.03 6.60
CA LYS A 116 8.64 -14.91 7.51
C LYS A 116 7.40 -14.01 7.62
N PRO A 117 6.86 -13.77 8.83
CA PRO A 117 5.80 -12.79 9.01
C PRO A 117 6.37 -11.38 8.88
N TRP A 118 5.70 -10.52 8.09
CA TRP A 118 5.94 -9.09 7.98
C TRP A 118 4.66 -8.38 8.41
N LEU A 119 4.68 -7.72 9.54
CA LEU A 119 3.49 -7.16 10.16
C LEU A 119 3.32 -5.70 9.81
N THR A 120 2.10 -5.32 9.40
CA THR A 120 1.65 -3.93 9.27
C THR A 120 0.65 -3.63 10.38
N LEU A 121 0.92 -2.63 11.21
CA LEU A 121 0.06 -2.29 12.34
C LEU A 121 -1.24 -1.61 11.91
N TYR A 122 -1.19 -0.75 10.89
CA TYR A 122 -2.36 -0.01 10.42
C TYR A 122 -2.47 0.00 8.91
N HIS A 123 -3.58 -0.54 8.41
CA HIS A 123 -3.94 -0.55 6.99
C HIS A 123 -5.40 -0.10 6.83
N TRP A 124 -5.67 1.12 7.33
CA TRP A 124 -6.84 1.97 7.12
C TRP A 124 -8.09 1.65 7.94
N ASP A 125 -8.10 0.62 8.75
CA ASP A 125 -9.25 0.13 9.51
C ASP A 125 -9.28 0.66 10.96
N LEU A 126 -9.28 2.00 11.11
CA LEU A 126 -9.42 2.67 12.40
C LEU A 126 -10.71 2.23 13.10
N PRO A 127 -10.70 1.88 14.41
CA PRO A 127 -11.92 1.64 15.16
C PRO A 127 -12.91 2.80 15.05
N GLN A 128 -14.18 2.50 14.77
CA GLN A 128 -15.21 3.54 14.63
C GLN A 128 -15.32 4.43 15.87
N ALA A 129 -15.16 3.87 17.06
CA ALA A 129 -15.18 4.65 18.31
C ALA A 129 -14.08 5.72 18.37
N LEU A 130 -12.91 5.51 17.78
CA LEU A 130 -11.87 6.52 17.67
C LEU A 130 -12.23 7.57 16.62
N GLN A 131 -12.87 7.17 15.53
CA GLN A 131 -13.37 8.11 14.54
C GLN A 131 -14.47 9.01 15.11
N ASP A 132 -15.36 8.47 15.91
CA ASP A 132 -16.41 9.25 16.61
C ASP A 132 -15.83 10.28 17.58
N ALA A 133 -14.61 10.03 18.08
CA ALA A 133 -13.83 10.97 18.89
C ALA A 133 -12.96 11.94 18.07
N GLY A 134 -13.10 11.97 16.72
CA GLY A 134 -12.39 12.87 15.81
C GLY A 134 -11.37 12.18 14.91
N GLY A 135 -11.15 10.89 15.06
CA GLY A 135 -10.31 10.06 14.18
C GLY A 135 -8.87 10.56 14.09
N TRP A 136 -8.25 10.46 12.91
CA TRP A 136 -6.89 10.95 12.71
C TRP A 136 -6.75 12.48 12.76
N ALA A 137 -7.85 13.24 12.63
CA ALA A 137 -7.83 14.68 12.84
C ALA A 137 -7.68 15.05 14.34
N ASN A 138 -7.93 14.11 15.25
CA ASN A 138 -7.65 14.26 16.68
C ASN A 138 -6.25 13.73 17.01
N ARG A 139 -5.41 14.59 17.58
CA ARG A 139 -4.04 14.27 17.98
C ARG A 139 -3.95 13.08 18.93
N ASP A 140 -4.93 12.89 19.83
CA ASP A 140 -4.95 11.77 20.78
C ASP A 140 -4.90 10.40 20.09
N THR A 141 -5.39 10.29 18.86
CA THR A 141 -5.34 9.05 18.07
C THR A 141 -3.90 8.57 17.85
N ALA A 142 -2.93 9.49 17.69
CA ALA A 142 -1.53 9.13 17.55
C ALA A 142 -0.97 8.42 18.80
N TYR A 143 -1.32 8.86 19.98
CA TYR A 143 -0.91 8.21 21.24
C TYR A 143 -1.62 6.86 21.43
N ARG A 144 -2.91 6.79 21.08
CA ARG A 144 -3.66 5.52 21.11
C ARG A 144 -3.08 4.49 20.13
N PHE A 145 -2.54 4.95 19.02
CA PHE A 145 -1.85 4.07 18.09
C PHE A 145 -0.58 3.45 18.68
N ALA A 146 0.23 4.24 19.37
CA ALA A 146 1.41 3.72 20.06
C ALA A 146 1.05 2.69 21.14
N GLU A 147 -0.03 2.93 21.92
CA GLU A 147 -0.56 1.96 22.89
C GLU A 147 -1.04 0.67 22.21
N TYR A 148 -1.66 0.78 21.03
CA TYR A 148 -2.08 -0.36 20.23
C TYR A 148 -0.87 -1.14 19.72
N ALA A 149 0.14 -0.47 19.17
CA ALA A 149 1.38 -1.10 18.72
C ALA A 149 2.06 -1.93 19.82
N LEU A 150 2.13 -1.39 21.03
CA LEU A 150 2.66 -2.10 22.20
C LEU A 150 1.82 -3.34 22.56
N SER A 151 0.49 -3.26 22.45
CA SER A 151 -0.38 -4.41 22.72
C SER A 151 -0.16 -5.55 21.75
N VAL A 152 0.14 -5.25 20.49
CA VAL A 152 0.49 -6.24 19.46
C VAL A 152 1.89 -6.82 19.76
N HIS A 153 2.84 -5.95 20.10
CA HIS A 153 4.20 -6.34 20.44
C HIS A 153 4.25 -7.28 21.66
N ASP A 154 3.47 -7.02 22.70
CA ASP A 154 3.45 -7.86 23.92
C ASP A 154 3.10 -9.33 23.62
N VAL A 155 2.49 -9.62 22.46
CA VAL A 155 2.10 -10.99 22.06
C VAL A 155 2.94 -11.53 20.90
N LEU A 156 3.37 -10.67 19.96
CA LEU A 156 4.01 -11.10 18.71
C LEU A 156 5.49 -10.70 18.63
N GLY A 157 6.00 -9.85 19.52
CA GLY A 157 7.34 -9.27 19.44
C GLY A 157 8.46 -10.33 19.51
N ASP A 158 8.20 -11.48 20.11
CA ASP A 158 9.15 -12.60 20.20
C ASP A 158 9.29 -13.39 18.87
N ARG A 159 8.39 -13.20 17.90
CA ARG A 159 8.28 -14.01 16.67
C ARG A 159 8.23 -13.20 15.38
N VAL A 160 7.89 -11.94 15.44
CA VAL A 160 7.82 -11.04 14.27
C VAL A 160 9.01 -10.09 14.29
N GLN A 161 9.86 -10.13 13.26
CA GLN A 161 11.03 -9.28 13.16
C GLN A 161 10.75 -7.94 12.49
N ALA A 162 9.97 -7.93 11.39
CA ALA A 162 9.70 -6.74 10.58
C ALA A 162 8.33 -6.13 10.88
N TRP A 163 8.32 -4.85 11.26
CA TRP A 163 7.16 -4.09 11.71
C TRP A 163 6.98 -2.83 10.87
N THR A 164 5.93 -2.80 10.07
CA THR A 164 5.47 -1.60 9.37
C THR A 164 4.46 -0.88 10.26
N THR A 165 4.72 0.35 10.62
CA THR A 165 3.80 1.12 11.46
C THR A 165 2.51 1.46 10.70
N LEU A 166 2.65 2.14 9.56
CA LEU A 166 1.53 2.60 8.73
C LEU A 166 1.69 2.11 7.30
N ASN A 167 0.57 1.74 6.68
CA ASN A 167 0.46 1.63 5.24
C ASN A 167 -0.17 2.88 4.65
N GLU A 168 0.53 3.54 3.73
CA GLU A 168 0.02 4.63 2.90
C GLU A 168 -0.77 5.70 3.68
N PRO A 169 -0.14 6.46 4.56
CA PRO A 169 -0.82 7.50 5.30
C PRO A 169 -1.49 8.54 4.39
N TRP A 170 -1.03 8.69 3.14
CA TRP A 170 -1.68 9.53 2.14
C TRP A 170 -3.13 9.10 1.88
N CYS A 171 -3.37 7.81 1.67
CA CYS A 171 -4.71 7.28 1.44
C CYS A 171 -5.62 7.53 2.64
N SER A 172 -5.12 7.28 3.86
CA SER A 172 -5.89 7.53 5.07
C SER A 172 -6.25 9.01 5.23
N ALA A 173 -5.28 9.92 5.03
CA ALA A 173 -5.48 11.35 5.23
C ALA A 173 -6.27 11.98 4.08
N TYR A 174 -5.85 11.78 2.83
CA TYR A 174 -6.37 12.56 1.72
C TYR A 174 -7.56 11.89 1.03
N LEU A 175 -7.57 10.58 0.82
CA LEU A 175 -8.75 9.88 0.31
C LEU A 175 -9.85 9.81 1.37
N GLY A 176 -9.49 9.67 2.65
CA GLY A 176 -10.44 9.59 3.75
C GLY A 176 -11.04 10.93 4.18
N TYR A 177 -10.23 11.98 4.30
CA TYR A 177 -10.64 13.25 4.88
C TYR A 177 -10.75 14.40 3.87
N ALA A 178 -10.01 14.39 2.73
CA ALA A 178 -10.11 15.47 1.74
C ALA A 178 -11.07 15.13 0.61
N SER A 179 -10.97 13.95 -0.01
CA SER A 179 -11.80 13.56 -1.16
C SER A 179 -13.11 12.90 -0.75
N GLY A 180 -13.12 12.16 0.35
CA GLY A 180 -14.24 11.36 0.78
C GLY A 180 -14.44 10.08 -0.02
N GLU A 181 -13.48 9.67 -0.82
CA GLU A 181 -13.51 8.43 -1.60
C GLU A 181 -13.36 7.19 -0.72
N HIS A 182 -12.52 7.29 0.32
CA HIS A 182 -12.30 6.25 1.31
C HIS A 182 -12.95 6.60 2.66
N ALA A 183 -13.04 5.60 3.53
CA ALA A 183 -13.44 5.81 4.91
C ALA A 183 -12.49 6.82 5.62
N PRO A 184 -13.00 7.70 6.48
CA PRO A 184 -14.36 7.85 6.96
C PRO A 184 -15.31 8.63 6.04
N GLY A 185 -14.89 9.02 4.85
CA GLY A 185 -15.72 9.63 3.84
C GLY A 185 -15.96 11.14 4.01
N LEU A 186 -15.02 11.85 4.64
CA LEU A 186 -15.08 13.29 4.85
C LEU A 186 -14.54 14.07 3.65
N GLN A 187 -14.98 15.32 3.50
CA GLN A 187 -14.55 16.23 2.46
C GLN A 187 -14.13 17.57 3.09
N ASP A 188 -13.08 17.53 3.90
CA ASP A 188 -12.53 18.69 4.61
C ASP A 188 -11.00 18.70 4.51
N ARG A 189 -10.47 19.65 3.76
CA ARG A 189 -9.03 19.78 3.51
C ARG A 189 -8.24 20.12 4.78
N SER A 190 -8.83 20.84 5.73
CA SER A 190 -8.16 21.18 7.00
C SER A 190 -8.07 19.95 7.91
N LEU A 191 -9.11 19.12 7.94
CA LEU A 191 -9.05 17.84 8.67
C LEU A 191 -8.06 16.87 8.02
N ALA A 192 -7.92 16.90 6.69
CA ALA A 192 -6.96 16.06 5.97
C ALA A 192 -5.50 16.40 6.33
N VAL A 193 -5.13 17.68 6.40
CA VAL A 193 -3.77 18.07 6.78
C VAL A 193 -3.49 17.81 8.27
N ALA A 194 -4.51 17.91 9.15
CA ALA A 194 -4.41 17.47 10.52
C ALA A 194 -4.15 15.96 10.62
N ALA A 195 -4.94 15.16 9.88
CA ALA A 195 -4.80 13.70 9.83
C ALA A 195 -3.42 13.29 9.29
N ASN A 196 -2.91 13.97 8.24
CA ASN A 196 -1.56 13.75 7.72
C ASN A 196 -0.49 13.89 8.82
N HIS A 197 -0.53 15.01 9.57
CA HIS A 197 0.46 15.25 10.60
C HIS A 197 0.36 14.23 11.75
N HIS A 198 -0.86 13.94 12.20
CA HIS A 198 -1.06 13.01 13.31
C HIS A 198 -0.76 11.55 12.97
N LEU A 199 -0.94 11.14 11.69
CA LEU A 199 -0.46 9.84 11.20
C LEU A 199 1.07 9.75 11.29
N LEU A 200 1.78 10.76 10.82
CA LEU A 200 3.25 10.78 10.93
C LEU A 200 3.72 10.80 12.38
N LEU A 201 3.04 11.57 13.25
CA LEU A 201 3.32 11.55 14.69
C LEU A 201 3.09 10.16 15.28
N ALA A 202 2.00 9.48 14.88
CA ALA A 202 1.70 8.11 15.31
C ALA A 202 2.80 7.13 14.90
N HIS A 203 3.32 7.27 13.67
CA HIS A 203 4.47 6.50 13.20
C HIS A 203 5.66 6.66 14.14
N GLY A 204 6.08 7.91 14.38
CA GLY A 204 7.26 8.19 15.19
C GLY A 204 7.12 7.71 16.63
N LEU A 205 5.95 7.95 17.28
CA LEU A 205 5.66 7.45 18.62
C LEU A 205 5.72 5.92 18.68
N ALA A 206 5.09 5.22 17.74
CA ALA A 206 5.11 3.76 17.71
C ALA A 206 6.53 3.22 17.47
N ALA A 207 7.30 3.84 16.56
CA ALA A 207 8.68 3.44 16.29
C ALA A 207 9.57 3.59 17.54
N GLN A 208 9.47 4.71 18.27
CA GLN A 208 10.20 4.93 19.52
C GLN A 208 9.86 3.86 20.56
N GLU A 209 8.57 3.61 20.79
CA GLU A 209 8.12 2.66 21.80
C GLU A 209 8.52 1.22 21.48
N LEU A 210 8.38 0.80 20.22
CA LEU A 210 8.78 -0.54 19.76
C LEU A 210 10.29 -0.74 19.93
N LYS A 211 11.11 0.21 19.46
CA LYS A 211 12.58 0.13 19.57
C LYS A 211 13.06 0.22 21.02
N ALA A 212 12.33 0.91 21.90
CA ALA A 212 12.62 0.95 23.34
C ALA A 212 12.35 -0.41 24.03
N ARG A 213 11.33 -1.16 23.54
CA ARG A 213 11.02 -2.51 24.04
C ARG A 213 12.00 -3.55 23.53
N ASP A 214 12.31 -3.51 22.25
CA ASP A 214 13.27 -4.41 21.62
C ASP A 214 14.02 -3.69 20.48
N SER A 215 15.28 -3.38 20.73
CA SER A 215 16.15 -2.69 19.77
C SER A 215 16.51 -3.56 18.55
N ALA A 216 16.27 -4.88 18.60
CA ALA A 216 16.55 -5.81 17.51
C ALA A 216 15.42 -5.87 16.47
N LEU A 217 14.23 -5.33 16.76
CA LEU A 217 13.16 -5.26 15.79
C LEU A 217 13.55 -4.39 14.59
N GLU A 218 13.10 -4.77 13.41
CA GLU A 218 13.17 -3.94 12.21
C GLU A 218 11.86 -3.15 12.10
N VAL A 219 11.92 -1.84 12.33
CA VAL A 219 10.75 -0.94 12.32
C VAL A 219 10.86 0.05 11.18
N GLY A 220 9.81 0.13 10.37
CA GLY A 220 9.71 1.09 9.27
C GLY A 220 8.28 1.52 9.01
N LEU A 221 8.07 2.19 7.89
CA LEU A 221 6.74 2.51 7.40
C LEU A 221 6.68 2.25 5.90
N THR A 222 5.46 2.13 5.37
CA THR A 222 5.21 2.02 3.94
C THR A 222 4.56 3.28 3.42
N LEU A 223 5.17 3.89 2.40
CA LEU A 223 4.62 5.02 1.68
C LEU A 223 4.21 4.59 0.27
N ASN A 224 3.06 5.05 -0.18
CA ASN A 224 2.74 5.04 -1.59
C ASN A 224 3.43 6.21 -2.28
N PHE A 225 3.94 5.96 -3.48
CA PHE A 225 4.64 6.96 -4.27
C PHE A 225 4.06 7.03 -5.69
N THR A 226 4.09 8.23 -6.26
CA THR A 226 3.82 8.44 -7.68
C THR A 226 4.97 9.21 -8.31
N VAL A 227 5.12 9.06 -9.63
CA VAL A 227 6.01 9.90 -10.43
C VAL A 227 5.14 10.87 -11.19
N ALA A 228 5.12 12.12 -10.75
CA ALA A 228 4.39 13.20 -11.40
C ALA A 228 5.29 13.91 -12.41
N ASP A 229 5.01 13.70 -13.68
CA ASP A 229 5.74 14.38 -14.78
C ASP A 229 4.93 15.60 -15.26
N PRO A 230 5.56 16.75 -15.57
CA PRO A 230 4.85 17.83 -16.27
C PRO A 230 4.48 17.35 -17.69
N ALA A 231 3.27 17.66 -18.14
CA ALA A 231 2.83 17.31 -19.49
C ALA A 231 3.71 18.00 -20.55
N ASP A 232 4.13 19.23 -20.25
CA ASP A 232 5.11 20.00 -21.02
C ASP A 232 6.20 20.52 -20.08
N GLN A 233 7.43 20.02 -20.26
CA GLN A 233 8.57 20.40 -19.43
C GLN A 233 9.01 21.85 -19.65
N ASP A 234 8.68 22.44 -20.79
CA ASP A 234 8.98 23.84 -21.11
C ASP A 234 7.88 24.78 -20.60
N ASN A 235 6.75 24.28 -20.16
CA ASN A 235 5.66 25.06 -19.57
C ASN A 235 5.83 25.21 -18.05
N PRO A 236 6.14 26.39 -17.51
CA PRO A 236 6.36 26.56 -16.06
C PRO A 236 5.11 26.27 -15.22
N GLU A 237 3.89 26.38 -15.77
CA GLU A 237 2.65 26.04 -15.07
C GLU A 237 2.51 24.52 -14.89
N ASP A 238 2.92 23.73 -15.88
CA ASP A 238 2.89 22.27 -15.81
C ASP A 238 4.00 21.75 -14.87
N VAL A 239 5.16 22.40 -14.89
CA VAL A 239 6.25 22.12 -13.94
C VAL A 239 5.80 22.39 -12.49
N ASP A 240 5.10 23.52 -12.23
CA ASP A 240 4.53 23.79 -10.90
C ASP A 240 3.43 22.80 -10.54
N ALA A 241 2.60 22.36 -11.50
CA ALA A 241 1.60 21.32 -11.28
C ALA A 241 2.25 20.02 -10.80
N ALA A 242 3.29 19.55 -11.48
CA ALA A 242 4.03 18.34 -11.11
C ALA A 242 4.70 18.47 -9.72
N ARG A 243 5.31 19.65 -9.43
CA ARG A 243 5.88 19.95 -8.11
C ARG A 243 4.83 19.85 -6.99
N ARG A 244 3.61 20.36 -7.24
CA ARG A 244 2.51 20.31 -6.23
C ARG A 244 2.02 18.90 -5.99
N ILE A 245 1.87 18.09 -7.02
CA ILE A 245 1.49 16.67 -6.87
C ILE A 245 2.60 15.93 -6.12
N ASP A 246 3.85 16.03 -6.55
CA ASP A 246 4.99 15.44 -5.85
C ASP A 246 5.09 15.91 -4.39
N GLY A 247 4.86 17.20 -4.15
CA GLY A 247 4.86 17.78 -2.80
C GLY A 247 3.82 17.15 -1.88
N GLN A 248 2.58 17.03 -2.35
CA GLN A 248 1.45 16.55 -1.56
C GLN A 248 1.29 15.03 -1.55
N PHE A 249 1.94 14.32 -2.46
CA PHE A 249 1.89 12.86 -2.52
C PHE A 249 3.12 12.21 -1.89
N ASN A 250 4.31 12.69 -2.25
CA ASN A 250 5.58 12.08 -1.87
C ASN A 250 6.27 12.83 -0.72
N ARG A 251 6.65 14.11 -0.95
CA ARG A 251 7.56 14.85 -0.06
C ARG A 251 6.96 15.21 1.30
N ILE A 252 5.65 15.40 1.37
CA ILE A 252 4.95 15.71 2.63
C ILE A 252 5.06 14.57 3.66
N PHE A 253 5.35 13.34 3.21
CA PHE A 253 5.59 12.18 4.07
C PHE A 253 7.08 11.86 4.21
N ALA A 254 7.82 11.83 3.10
CA ALA A 254 9.21 11.42 3.12
C ALA A 254 10.12 12.44 3.84
N ASP A 255 9.96 13.74 3.58
CA ASP A 255 10.82 14.75 4.19
C ASP A 255 10.72 14.82 5.73
N PRO A 256 9.53 14.81 6.34
CA PRO A 256 9.44 14.77 7.81
C PRO A 256 10.09 13.53 8.42
N VAL A 257 9.97 12.37 7.77
CA VAL A 257 10.54 11.11 8.28
C VAL A 257 12.07 11.10 8.18
N PHE A 258 12.62 11.54 7.04
CA PHE A 258 14.06 11.44 6.80
C PHE A 258 14.85 12.71 7.15
N HIS A 259 14.22 13.89 7.03
CA HIS A 259 14.88 15.18 7.22
C HIS A 259 14.41 15.91 8.49
N GLY A 260 13.38 15.42 9.19
CA GLY A 260 12.81 16.08 10.37
C GLY A 260 12.19 17.44 10.05
N ALA A 261 11.76 17.66 8.81
CA ALA A 261 11.19 18.94 8.39
C ALA A 261 10.20 18.75 7.24
N TYR A 262 9.10 19.49 7.25
CA TYR A 262 8.26 19.61 6.06
C TYR A 262 8.93 20.47 4.99
N PRO A 263 8.74 20.16 3.67
CA PRO A 263 9.24 21.02 2.59
C PRO A 263 8.62 22.41 2.68
N ALA A 264 9.43 23.46 2.54
CA ALA A 264 8.96 24.84 2.69
C ALA A 264 7.89 25.23 1.65
N ASP A 265 8.01 24.73 0.43
CA ASP A 265 7.05 24.96 -0.64
C ASP A 265 5.71 24.25 -0.36
N VAL A 266 5.74 23.06 0.23
CA VAL A 266 4.52 22.32 0.64
C VAL A 266 3.83 23.01 1.82
N LEU A 267 4.59 23.49 2.81
CA LEU A 267 4.03 24.31 3.90
C LEU A 267 3.35 25.57 3.36
N ALA A 268 3.99 26.27 2.41
CA ALA A 268 3.41 27.45 1.78
C ALA A 268 2.13 27.12 1.00
N ASP A 269 2.12 26.03 0.24
CA ASP A 269 0.96 25.58 -0.53
C ASP A 269 -0.22 25.17 0.39
N LEU A 270 0.08 24.57 1.55
CA LEU A 270 -0.93 24.09 2.51
C LEU A 270 -1.26 25.09 3.62
N ALA A 271 -0.63 26.25 3.66
CA ALA A 271 -0.89 27.29 4.67
C ALA A 271 -2.39 27.66 4.82
N PRO A 272 -3.21 27.73 3.72
CA PRO A 272 -4.64 28.00 3.85
C PRO A 272 -5.41 26.94 4.63
N TYR A 273 -4.88 25.73 4.76
CA TYR A 273 -5.50 24.58 5.42
C TYR A 273 -4.93 24.33 6.82
N GLY A 274 -3.92 25.09 7.24
CA GLY A 274 -3.44 25.15 8.61
C GLY A 274 -2.53 24.02 9.06
N LEU A 275 -1.77 23.38 8.16
CA LEU A 275 -0.85 22.28 8.53
C LEU A 275 0.10 22.68 9.67
N GLU A 276 0.67 23.88 9.63
CA GLU A 276 1.63 24.35 10.64
C GLU A 276 1.01 24.44 12.06
N HIS A 277 -0.30 24.64 12.18
CA HIS A 277 -0.98 24.74 13.46
C HIS A 277 -1.02 23.40 14.22
N HIS A 278 -0.81 22.29 13.54
CA HIS A 278 -0.83 20.95 14.12
C HIS A 278 0.54 20.48 14.59
N ILE A 279 1.62 21.18 14.19
CA ILE A 279 3.00 20.80 14.49
C ILE A 279 3.35 21.26 15.93
N GLY A 280 3.49 20.29 16.83
CA GLY A 280 3.98 20.54 18.19
C GLY A 280 5.50 20.69 18.23
N GLU A 281 6.03 21.20 19.36
CA GLU A 281 7.45 21.53 19.55
C GLU A 281 8.39 20.36 19.26
N ASP A 282 8.04 19.14 19.67
CA ASP A 282 8.87 17.95 19.55
C ASP A 282 8.45 17.01 18.40
N ASP A 283 7.35 17.32 17.70
CA ASP A 283 6.75 16.39 16.75
C ASP A 283 7.68 15.96 15.64
N LEU A 284 8.40 16.91 15.03
CA LEU A 284 9.28 16.60 13.92
C LEU A 284 10.46 15.72 14.35
N SER A 285 10.93 15.89 15.60
CA SER A 285 11.97 15.00 16.16
C SER A 285 11.44 13.60 16.45
N ILE A 286 10.17 13.48 16.85
CA ILE A 286 9.49 12.19 17.03
C ILE A 286 9.25 11.51 15.68
N ILE A 287 8.72 12.24 14.71
CA ILE A 287 8.44 11.75 13.35
C ILE A 287 9.71 11.24 12.67
N SER A 288 10.84 11.93 12.84
CA SER A 288 12.13 11.55 12.26
C SER A 288 12.91 10.50 13.07
N THR A 289 12.24 9.78 13.96
CA THR A 289 12.85 8.62 14.63
C THR A 289 13.44 7.68 13.57
N PRO A 290 14.73 7.27 13.70
CA PRO A 290 15.36 6.43 12.70
C PRO A 290 14.61 5.13 12.44
N ILE A 291 14.41 4.80 11.18
CA ILE A 291 13.76 3.59 10.71
C ILE A 291 14.78 2.60 10.13
N ASP A 292 14.43 1.31 10.14
CA ASP A 292 15.32 0.24 9.66
C ASP A 292 15.06 -0.13 8.19
N PHE A 293 13.91 0.26 7.63
CA PHE A 293 13.57 0.07 6.22
C PHE A 293 12.50 1.08 5.77
N LEU A 294 12.46 1.35 4.47
CA LEU A 294 11.35 2.05 3.82
C LEU A 294 10.61 1.09 2.89
N GLY A 295 9.31 0.92 3.14
CA GLY A 295 8.39 0.25 2.22
C GLY A 295 7.93 1.19 1.11
N VAL A 296 7.99 0.71 -0.12
CA VAL A 296 7.56 1.42 -1.32
C VAL A 296 6.37 0.72 -1.94
N ASN A 297 5.23 1.38 -1.98
CA ASN A 297 4.10 0.97 -2.80
C ASN A 297 4.11 1.82 -4.07
N TYR A 298 4.11 1.16 -5.22
CA TYR A 298 4.09 1.83 -6.52
C TYR A 298 3.15 1.10 -7.48
N TYR A 299 2.23 1.84 -8.06
CA TYR A 299 1.26 1.33 -9.02
C TYR A 299 1.36 2.00 -10.38
N HIS A 300 1.56 3.31 -10.40
CA HIS A 300 1.67 4.11 -11.61
C HIS A 300 2.32 5.48 -11.35
N GLY A 301 2.78 6.11 -12.40
CA GLY A 301 3.04 7.55 -12.43
C GLY A 301 1.96 8.26 -13.25
N GLU A 302 2.01 9.57 -13.28
CA GLU A 302 1.07 10.40 -14.03
C GLU A 302 1.76 11.58 -14.72
N ALA A 303 1.22 12.05 -15.84
CA ALA A 303 1.57 13.34 -16.41
C ALA A 303 0.48 14.35 -16.03
N VAL A 304 0.90 15.57 -15.66
CA VAL A 304 -0.01 16.59 -15.14
C VAL A 304 0.13 17.92 -15.84
N THR A 305 -0.96 18.68 -15.94
CA THR A 305 -1.02 19.98 -16.59
C THR A 305 -1.93 20.95 -15.83
N LYS A 306 -1.71 22.23 -16.01
CA LYS A 306 -2.65 23.31 -15.63
C LYS A 306 -3.64 23.65 -16.75
N THR A 307 -3.43 23.16 -17.95
CA THR A 307 -4.35 23.36 -19.07
C THR A 307 -5.50 22.36 -18.98
N PRO A 308 -6.76 22.79 -18.84
CA PRO A 308 -7.90 21.88 -18.83
C PRO A 308 -7.91 21.02 -20.09
N PRO A 309 -7.89 19.69 -19.99
CA PRO A 309 -7.93 18.81 -21.16
C PRO A 309 -9.28 18.97 -21.88
N ALA A 310 -9.27 18.84 -23.23
CA ALA A 310 -10.48 18.93 -24.05
C ALA A 310 -11.53 17.84 -23.70
N GLN A 311 -11.06 16.70 -23.18
CA GLN A 311 -11.88 15.68 -22.55
C GLN A 311 -11.28 15.40 -21.17
N ALA A 312 -12.07 15.55 -20.11
CA ALA A 312 -11.66 15.06 -18.80
C ALA A 312 -11.36 13.57 -18.93
N LEU A 313 -10.19 13.13 -18.45
CA LEU A 313 -9.96 11.72 -18.24
C LEU A 313 -11.08 11.24 -17.31
N SER A 314 -11.90 10.35 -17.79
CA SER A 314 -12.77 9.55 -16.93
C SER A 314 -11.84 8.57 -16.20
N THR A 315 -11.20 9.02 -15.13
CA THR A 315 -10.83 8.08 -14.10
C THR A 315 -12.14 7.50 -13.62
N ALA A 316 -12.36 6.23 -13.85
CA ALA A 316 -13.57 5.56 -13.41
C ALA A 316 -13.70 5.81 -11.90
N ALA A 317 -14.68 6.61 -11.49
CA ALA A 317 -14.96 6.80 -10.08
C ALA A 317 -15.54 5.49 -9.54
N PRO A 318 -15.02 4.97 -8.43
CA PRO A 318 -15.50 3.68 -7.91
C PRO A 318 -16.96 3.74 -7.51
N ALA A 319 -17.43 4.86 -6.95
CA ALA A 319 -18.73 4.94 -6.33
C ALA A 319 -19.67 5.95 -7.02
N ALA A 320 -20.97 5.78 -6.81
CA ALA A 320 -21.98 6.73 -7.23
C ALA A 320 -22.00 8.01 -6.36
N ARG A 321 -21.18 8.06 -5.30
CA ARG A 321 -21.08 9.20 -4.39
C ARG A 321 -20.14 10.26 -4.97
N PRO A 322 -20.51 11.56 -4.95
CA PRO A 322 -19.60 12.62 -5.34
C PRO A 322 -18.37 12.67 -4.42
N THR A 323 -17.19 12.75 -5.03
CA THR A 323 -15.90 12.93 -4.34
C THR A 323 -15.28 14.27 -4.70
N ALA A 324 -14.36 14.76 -3.86
CA ALA A 324 -13.56 15.94 -4.12
C ALA A 324 -12.13 15.55 -4.55
N SER A 325 -11.31 16.52 -4.96
CA SER A 325 -9.89 16.28 -5.20
C SER A 325 -9.18 15.86 -3.90
N PRO A 326 -8.34 14.82 -3.93
CA PRO A 326 -7.51 14.45 -2.78
C PRO A 326 -6.31 15.40 -2.56
N TYR A 327 -6.08 16.35 -3.46
CA TYR A 327 -4.97 17.29 -3.38
C TYR A 327 -5.46 18.68 -2.93
N PRO A 328 -5.36 19.04 -1.63
CA PRO A 328 -5.86 20.32 -1.13
C PRO A 328 -5.34 21.56 -1.85
N ALA A 329 -4.07 21.55 -2.25
CA ALA A 329 -3.40 22.71 -2.85
C ALA A 329 -3.06 22.52 -4.34
N ALA A 330 -3.78 21.64 -5.06
CA ALA A 330 -3.58 21.41 -6.49
C ALA A 330 -4.85 21.61 -7.31
N ASP A 331 -5.67 22.59 -6.92
CA ASP A 331 -6.86 22.96 -7.72
C ASP A 331 -6.46 23.38 -9.13
N GLY A 332 -7.18 22.85 -10.13
CA GLY A 332 -6.89 23.10 -11.55
C GLY A 332 -5.64 22.39 -12.07
N VAL A 333 -5.14 21.38 -11.37
CA VAL A 333 -4.22 20.40 -11.91
C VAL A 333 -5.04 19.23 -12.46
N TYR A 334 -4.67 18.80 -13.67
CA TYR A 334 -5.34 17.72 -14.38
C TYR A 334 -4.31 16.67 -14.79
N SER A 335 -4.63 15.41 -14.58
CA SER A 335 -3.87 14.31 -15.17
C SER A 335 -4.17 14.20 -16.65
N VAL A 336 -3.18 13.92 -17.46
CA VAL A 336 -3.29 13.71 -18.90
C VAL A 336 -2.66 12.39 -19.33
N PRO A 337 -3.28 11.66 -20.29
CA PRO A 337 -2.73 10.37 -20.72
C PRO A 337 -1.45 10.58 -21.54
N ARG A 338 -0.46 9.72 -21.30
CA ARG A 338 0.75 9.61 -22.12
C ARG A 338 0.59 8.63 -23.27
N GLY A 339 -0.56 7.92 -23.32
CA GLY A 339 -0.83 6.87 -24.31
C GLY A 339 -0.17 5.54 -24.02
N LEU A 340 0.20 5.29 -22.77
CA LEU A 340 0.69 4.00 -22.30
C LEU A 340 -0.47 3.00 -22.13
N PRO A 341 -0.22 1.68 -22.16
CA PRO A 341 -1.20 0.70 -21.75
C PRO A 341 -1.75 0.99 -20.36
N VAL A 342 -3.00 0.64 -20.11
CA VAL A 342 -3.66 0.89 -18.82
C VAL A 342 -4.19 -0.38 -18.18
N THR A 343 -4.22 -0.41 -16.86
CA THR A 343 -4.86 -1.44 -16.07
C THR A 343 -6.38 -1.23 -16.01
N ASN A 344 -7.13 -2.17 -15.43
CA ASN A 344 -8.57 -2.00 -15.20
C ASN A 344 -8.93 -0.88 -14.22
N MET A 345 -7.95 -0.34 -13.51
CA MET A 345 -8.10 0.88 -12.72
C MET A 345 -8.00 2.16 -13.58
N GLY A 346 -7.62 2.03 -14.85
CA GLY A 346 -7.32 3.16 -15.72
C GLY A 346 -5.93 3.77 -15.48
N TRP A 347 -5.10 3.09 -14.70
CA TRP A 347 -3.73 3.54 -14.39
C TRP A 347 -2.77 3.13 -15.50
N GLU A 348 -1.94 4.05 -15.97
CA GLU A 348 -0.93 3.78 -16.97
C GLU A 348 0.17 2.86 -16.43
N ILE A 349 0.53 1.83 -17.21
CA ILE A 349 1.59 0.86 -16.86
C ILE A 349 2.94 1.51 -17.16
N GLN A 350 3.69 1.85 -16.12
CA GLN A 350 4.94 2.61 -16.23
C GLN A 350 6.07 2.00 -15.36
N PRO A 351 6.68 0.88 -15.76
CA PRO A 351 7.80 0.28 -15.01
C PRO A 351 9.01 1.20 -14.89
N GLU A 352 9.31 1.99 -15.93
CA GLU A 352 10.40 2.97 -15.93
C GLU A 352 10.20 4.06 -14.86
N GLY A 353 8.94 4.40 -14.53
CA GLY A 353 8.61 5.28 -13.42
C GLY A 353 9.08 4.72 -12.08
N LEU A 354 8.90 3.41 -11.85
CA LEU A 354 9.41 2.73 -10.66
C LEU A 354 10.95 2.81 -10.58
N HIS A 355 11.65 2.56 -11.67
CA HIS A 355 13.11 2.68 -11.73
C HIS A 355 13.57 4.09 -11.33
N ARG A 356 13.00 5.14 -11.96
CA ARG A 356 13.31 6.55 -11.63
C ARG A 356 13.01 6.89 -10.16
N LEU A 357 11.88 6.41 -9.66
CA LEU A 357 11.49 6.59 -8.26
C LEU A 357 12.53 6.00 -7.31
N LEU A 358 12.93 4.75 -7.54
CA LEU A 358 13.89 4.04 -6.68
C LEU A 358 15.25 4.74 -6.66
N LEU A 359 15.75 5.21 -7.81
CA LEU A 359 16.98 6.01 -7.89
C LEU A 359 16.85 7.30 -7.06
N ARG A 360 15.73 8.01 -7.18
CA ARG A 360 15.47 9.23 -6.41
C ARG A 360 15.42 8.96 -4.91
N LEU A 361 14.68 7.93 -4.49
CA LEU A 361 14.57 7.57 -3.07
C LEU A 361 15.93 7.21 -2.47
N GLN A 362 16.76 6.47 -3.21
CA GLN A 362 18.12 6.16 -2.80
C GLN A 362 18.98 7.40 -2.68
N GLN A 363 18.89 8.31 -3.65
CA GLN A 363 19.69 9.54 -3.68
C GLN A 363 19.31 10.52 -2.58
N ASP A 364 18.00 10.77 -2.41
CA ASP A 364 17.51 11.89 -1.60
C ASP A 364 17.25 11.48 -0.13
N TYR A 365 16.93 10.20 0.14
CA TYR A 365 16.47 9.75 1.45
C TYR A 365 17.23 8.53 1.99
N THR A 366 17.11 7.40 1.35
CA THR A 366 17.51 6.12 1.94
C THR A 366 19.01 5.89 1.89
N GLY A 367 19.70 6.33 0.85
CA GLY A 367 21.16 6.26 0.76
C GLY A 367 21.89 7.05 1.85
N PRO A 368 21.58 8.36 2.04
CA PRO A 368 22.14 9.14 3.14
C PRO A 368 21.86 8.58 4.52
N ALA A 369 20.67 7.97 4.71
CA ALA A 369 20.26 7.38 6.00
C ALA A 369 20.79 5.95 6.21
N GLY A 370 21.30 5.28 5.18
CA GLY A 370 21.71 3.87 5.23
C GLY A 370 20.54 2.89 5.40
N VAL A 371 19.35 3.26 4.89
CA VAL A 371 18.09 2.51 5.05
C VAL A 371 17.81 1.74 3.75
N PRO A 372 17.56 0.41 3.79
CA PRO A 372 17.18 -0.36 2.61
C PRO A 372 15.73 -0.09 2.19
N LEU A 373 15.47 -0.35 0.91
CA LEU A 373 14.14 -0.30 0.29
C LEU A 373 13.54 -1.72 0.16
N TYR A 374 12.23 -1.80 0.35
CA TYR A 374 11.44 -2.97 -0.03
C TYR A 374 10.25 -2.52 -0.86
N ILE A 375 10.00 -3.16 -2.00
CA ILE A 375 8.73 -2.97 -2.70
C ILE A 375 7.68 -3.74 -1.89
N THR A 376 6.91 -3.01 -1.09
CA THR A 376 5.93 -3.59 -0.17
C THR A 376 4.58 -3.83 -0.83
N GLU A 377 4.32 -3.14 -1.95
CA GLU A 377 3.19 -3.42 -2.84
C GLU A 377 3.52 -2.98 -4.27
N ASN A 378 3.27 -3.87 -5.21
CA ASN A 378 3.18 -3.59 -6.64
C ASN A 378 2.31 -4.66 -7.30
N GLY A 379 1.37 -4.24 -8.13
CA GLY A 379 0.40 -5.11 -8.78
C GLY A 379 -0.59 -4.34 -9.63
N ALA A 380 -1.49 -5.06 -10.29
CA ALA A 380 -2.47 -4.48 -11.18
C ALA A 380 -3.78 -5.26 -11.18
N ALA A 381 -4.90 -4.55 -11.36
CA ALA A 381 -6.19 -5.17 -11.61
C ALA A 381 -6.38 -5.42 -13.10
N PHE A 382 -6.81 -6.65 -13.42
CA PHE A 382 -7.21 -7.06 -14.76
C PHE A 382 -8.47 -7.94 -14.70
N ASP A 383 -9.13 -8.11 -15.85
CA ASP A 383 -10.21 -9.07 -15.98
C ASP A 383 -9.61 -10.48 -16.01
N ASP A 384 -10.11 -11.36 -15.16
CA ASP A 384 -9.60 -12.73 -14.98
C ASP A 384 -10.60 -13.76 -15.50
N ASP A 385 -11.17 -13.50 -16.69
CA ASP A 385 -12.28 -14.26 -17.26
C ASP A 385 -11.84 -15.50 -18.03
N VAL A 386 -10.56 -15.58 -18.42
CA VAL A 386 -10.04 -16.66 -19.25
C VAL A 386 -9.52 -17.80 -18.38
N VAL A 387 -10.20 -18.94 -18.43
CA VAL A 387 -9.80 -20.16 -17.72
C VAL A 387 -9.45 -21.25 -18.73
N VAL A 388 -8.23 -21.77 -18.69
CA VAL A 388 -7.76 -22.90 -19.51
C VAL A 388 -7.25 -23.99 -18.57
N ASP A 389 -7.78 -25.21 -18.73
CA ASP A 389 -7.43 -26.37 -17.91
C ASP A 389 -7.52 -26.10 -16.38
N GLY A 390 -8.52 -25.31 -15.96
CA GLY A 390 -8.75 -24.95 -14.55
C GLY A 390 -7.78 -23.90 -14.00
N ILE A 391 -7.00 -23.23 -14.87
CA ILE A 391 -6.08 -22.14 -14.49
C ILE A 391 -6.61 -20.85 -15.09
N VAL A 392 -6.72 -19.82 -14.27
CA VAL A 392 -6.98 -18.46 -14.73
C VAL A 392 -5.75 -17.95 -15.47
N GLN A 393 -5.93 -17.57 -16.74
CA GLN A 393 -4.88 -17.04 -17.61
C GLN A 393 -4.88 -15.52 -17.49
N ASP A 394 -3.99 -14.99 -16.67
CA ASP A 394 -3.85 -13.55 -16.39
C ASP A 394 -2.53 -13.03 -16.97
N GLN A 395 -2.34 -13.20 -18.25
CA GLN A 395 -1.11 -12.86 -18.98
C GLN A 395 -0.73 -11.38 -18.79
N ASP A 396 -1.70 -10.47 -18.82
CA ASP A 396 -1.47 -9.03 -18.63
C ASP A 396 -0.88 -8.72 -17.24
N ARG A 397 -1.35 -9.42 -16.19
CA ARG A 397 -0.80 -9.28 -14.84
C ARG A 397 0.61 -9.86 -14.75
N LEU A 398 0.83 -11.00 -15.37
CA LEU A 398 2.16 -11.60 -15.44
C LEU A 398 3.16 -10.62 -16.08
N GLU A 399 2.81 -10.04 -17.25
CA GLU A 399 3.64 -9.07 -17.95
C GLU A 399 3.85 -7.78 -17.15
N PHE A 400 2.83 -7.32 -16.43
CA PHE A 400 2.96 -6.19 -15.52
C PHE A 400 4.01 -6.47 -14.43
N ILE A 401 3.91 -7.63 -13.74
CA ILE A 401 4.83 -8.01 -12.67
C ILE A 401 6.25 -8.20 -13.22
N GLU A 402 6.40 -8.89 -14.36
CA GLU A 402 7.69 -9.11 -15.01
C GLU A 402 8.38 -7.79 -15.35
N ALA A 403 7.66 -6.83 -15.94
CA ALA A 403 8.20 -5.55 -16.33
C ALA A 403 8.62 -4.70 -15.11
N HIS A 404 7.83 -4.69 -14.05
CA HIS A 404 8.18 -3.94 -12.83
C HIS A 404 9.33 -4.59 -12.05
N LEU A 405 9.40 -5.91 -11.99
CA LEU A 405 10.56 -6.61 -11.45
C LEU A 405 11.83 -6.37 -12.27
N GLY A 406 11.69 -6.24 -13.60
CA GLY A 406 12.80 -5.80 -14.47
C GLY A 406 13.30 -4.42 -14.08
N ALA A 407 12.41 -3.45 -13.84
CA ALA A 407 12.76 -2.11 -13.37
C ALA A 407 13.44 -2.12 -11.98
N VAL A 408 13.04 -3.04 -11.09
CA VAL A 408 13.74 -3.26 -9.82
C VAL A 408 15.14 -3.81 -10.02
N GLN A 409 15.34 -4.77 -10.96
CA GLN A 409 16.67 -5.28 -11.30
C GLN A 409 17.58 -4.18 -11.84
N ASP A 410 17.06 -3.31 -12.71
CA ASP A 410 17.80 -2.18 -13.26
C ASP A 410 18.21 -1.21 -12.13
N ALA A 411 17.31 -0.88 -11.21
CA ALA A 411 17.61 -0.05 -10.06
C ALA A 411 18.70 -0.67 -9.15
N VAL A 412 18.63 -1.97 -8.89
CA VAL A 412 19.67 -2.69 -8.13
C VAL A 412 21.01 -2.66 -8.87
N ALA A 413 21.01 -2.82 -10.20
CA ALA A 413 22.23 -2.72 -11.00
C ALA A 413 22.84 -1.31 -10.96
N ASP A 414 22.02 -0.27 -10.84
CA ASP A 414 22.42 1.12 -10.66
C ASP A 414 22.82 1.48 -9.22
N GLY A 415 22.78 0.50 -8.29
CA GLY A 415 23.28 0.63 -6.93
C GLY A 415 22.25 0.96 -5.86
N VAL A 416 20.97 0.84 -6.17
CA VAL A 416 19.89 1.00 -5.17
C VAL A 416 19.82 -0.25 -4.28
N ASP A 417 19.74 -0.05 -2.96
CA ASP A 417 19.62 -1.13 -1.98
C ASP A 417 18.15 -1.60 -1.84
N VAL A 418 17.65 -2.33 -2.85
CA VAL A 418 16.33 -2.97 -2.80
C VAL A 418 16.48 -4.41 -2.35
N ARG A 419 15.84 -4.78 -1.23
CA ARG A 419 16.02 -6.10 -0.58
C ARG A 419 14.84 -7.04 -0.66
N GLY A 420 13.74 -6.64 -1.27
CA GLY A 420 12.57 -7.50 -1.42
C GLY A 420 11.44 -6.91 -2.24
N TYR A 421 10.51 -7.79 -2.61
CA TYR A 421 9.33 -7.44 -3.39
C TYR A 421 8.13 -8.27 -2.92
N PHE A 422 7.02 -7.58 -2.64
CA PHE A 422 5.75 -8.17 -2.26
C PHE A 422 4.71 -7.88 -3.33
N ALA A 423 4.19 -8.93 -3.96
CA ALA A 423 3.10 -8.80 -4.92
C ALA A 423 1.83 -8.30 -4.21
N TRP A 424 1.20 -7.27 -4.75
CA TRP A 424 -0.13 -6.85 -4.38
C TRP A 424 -1.14 -7.38 -5.43
N SER A 425 -1.94 -8.33 -5.04
CA SER A 425 -2.10 -8.92 -3.72
C SER A 425 -1.94 -10.44 -3.81
N LEU A 426 -1.77 -11.12 -2.66
CA LEU A 426 -1.74 -12.57 -2.60
C LEU A 426 -2.98 -13.16 -3.29
N MET A 427 -4.16 -12.66 -2.97
CA MET A 427 -5.42 -13.16 -3.51
C MET A 427 -6.36 -12.01 -3.85
N ASP A 428 -7.31 -12.25 -4.77
CA ASP A 428 -8.41 -11.32 -5.02
C ASP A 428 -9.15 -11.06 -3.72
N ASN A 429 -9.52 -9.80 -3.47
CA ASN A 429 -10.09 -9.38 -2.21
C ASN A 429 -11.02 -8.17 -2.37
N PHE A 430 -11.46 -7.61 -1.27
CA PHE A 430 -12.27 -6.40 -1.22
C PHE A 430 -11.42 -5.17 -1.56
N GLU A 431 -11.59 -4.62 -2.77
CA GLU A 431 -10.83 -3.46 -3.26
C GLU A 431 -11.50 -2.14 -2.85
N TRP A 432 -11.59 -1.90 -1.58
CA TRP A 432 -12.05 -0.66 -0.95
C TRP A 432 -13.38 -0.14 -1.54
N ALA A 433 -13.40 1.11 -2.07
CA ALA A 433 -14.59 1.68 -2.69
C ALA A 433 -15.03 0.96 -3.98
N TRP A 434 -14.18 0.11 -4.57
CA TRP A 434 -14.49 -0.74 -5.72
C TRP A 434 -15.19 -2.07 -5.34
N GLY A 435 -15.26 -2.40 -4.05
CA GLY A 435 -15.78 -3.70 -3.61
C GLY A 435 -15.02 -4.86 -4.22
N TYR A 436 -15.72 -5.83 -4.78
CA TYR A 436 -15.09 -6.99 -5.42
C TYR A 436 -14.95 -6.85 -6.95
N ALA A 437 -15.19 -5.66 -7.50
CA ALA A 437 -15.16 -5.42 -8.94
C ALA A 437 -13.74 -5.37 -9.53
N LYS A 438 -12.70 -5.22 -8.69
CA LYS A 438 -11.29 -5.16 -9.12
C LYS A 438 -10.49 -6.30 -8.53
N ARG A 439 -9.73 -7.01 -9.38
CA ARG A 439 -9.00 -8.21 -9.01
C ARG A 439 -7.51 -7.98 -9.13
N PHE A 440 -6.84 -7.77 -7.98
CA PHE A 440 -5.39 -7.60 -7.91
C PHE A 440 -4.63 -8.89 -7.59
N GLY A 441 -5.32 -9.90 -7.08
CA GLY A 441 -4.70 -11.12 -6.59
C GLY A 441 -3.92 -11.87 -7.65
N ILE A 442 -2.78 -12.45 -7.26
CA ILE A 442 -2.13 -13.51 -8.04
C ILE A 442 -2.85 -14.87 -7.87
N VAL A 443 -3.70 -14.96 -6.86
CA VAL A 443 -4.61 -16.08 -6.60
C VAL A 443 -6.04 -15.61 -6.83
N HIS A 444 -6.78 -16.32 -7.67
CA HIS A 444 -8.20 -16.08 -7.89
C HIS A 444 -9.02 -16.57 -6.69
N VAL A 445 -9.98 -15.77 -6.25
CA VAL A 445 -10.98 -16.14 -5.25
C VAL A 445 -12.37 -16.15 -5.88
N ASP A 446 -13.04 -17.28 -5.82
CA ASP A 446 -14.47 -17.37 -6.10
C ASP A 446 -15.22 -16.87 -4.85
N TYR A 447 -15.79 -15.69 -4.93
CA TYR A 447 -16.45 -15.07 -3.77
C TYR A 447 -17.74 -15.76 -3.29
N GLN A 448 -18.25 -16.74 -4.02
CA GLN A 448 -19.41 -17.55 -3.57
C GLN A 448 -18.96 -18.77 -2.79
N SER A 449 -17.99 -19.51 -3.31
CA SER A 449 -17.47 -20.76 -2.71
C SER A 449 -16.24 -20.53 -1.84
N LEU A 450 -15.60 -19.37 -1.95
CA LEU A 450 -14.33 -19.01 -1.32
C LEU A 450 -13.17 -19.95 -1.72
N VAL A 451 -13.27 -20.60 -2.86
CA VAL A 451 -12.19 -21.44 -3.41
C VAL A 451 -11.06 -20.55 -3.92
N ARG A 452 -9.82 -20.88 -3.55
CA ARG A 452 -8.58 -20.21 -4.00
C ARG A 452 -7.96 -21.00 -5.14
N THR A 453 -7.68 -20.33 -6.26
CA THR A 453 -7.03 -20.93 -7.43
C THR A 453 -5.85 -20.07 -7.86
N PRO A 454 -4.59 -20.57 -7.78
CA PRO A 454 -3.43 -19.85 -8.29
C PRO A 454 -3.58 -19.54 -9.77
N LYS A 455 -3.39 -18.27 -10.16
CA LYS A 455 -3.41 -17.81 -11.53
C LYS A 455 -2.08 -18.13 -12.24
N ALA A 456 -1.99 -17.89 -13.53
CA ALA A 456 -0.75 -18.06 -14.29
C ALA A 456 0.38 -17.17 -13.73
N SER A 457 0.07 -15.93 -13.37
CA SER A 457 0.99 -14.98 -12.71
C SER A 457 1.56 -15.52 -11.40
N ALA A 458 0.75 -16.20 -10.58
CA ALA A 458 1.23 -16.80 -9.32
C ALA A 458 2.27 -17.90 -9.56
N ARG A 459 2.06 -18.72 -10.58
CA ARG A 459 3.00 -19.80 -10.94
C ARG A 459 4.32 -19.24 -11.45
N TRP A 460 4.25 -18.21 -12.28
CA TRP A 460 5.42 -17.49 -12.77
C TRP A 460 6.18 -16.82 -11.61
N PHE A 461 5.47 -16.15 -10.71
CA PHE A 461 6.06 -15.51 -9.53
C PHE A 461 6.70 -16.53 -8.56
N ALA A 462 6.05 -17.70 -8.38
CA ALA A 462 6.60 -18.79 -7.59
C ALA A 462 7.92 -19.33 -8.17
N GLU A 463 8.05 -19.37 -9.49
CA GLU A 463 9.31 -19.77 -10.15
C GLU A 463 10.38 -18.69 -10.00
N ALA A 464 10.02 -17.40 -10.12
CA ALA A 464 10.94 -16.30 -9.86
C ALA A 464 11.46 -16.34 -8.41
N ALA A 465 10.58 -16.55 -7.44
CA ALA A 465 10.95 -16.69 -6.03
C ALA A 465 11.88 -17.89 -5.79
N ARG A 466 11.61 -19.04 -6.43
CA ARG A 466 12.40 -20.26 -6.31
C ARG A 466 13.82 -20.11 -6.88
N THR A 467 13.95 -19.39 -8.00
CA THR A 467 15.24 -19.24 -8.73
C THR A 467 15.98 -17.96 -8.36
N ASN A 468 15.35 -17.07 -7.60
CA ASN A 468 15.84 -15.72 -7.30
C ASN A 468 16.16 -14.92 -8.57
N ALA A 469 15.42 -15.15 -9.65
CA ALA A 469 15.63 -14.53 -10.98
C ALA A 469 14.33 -14.49 -11.77
N LEU A 470 14.24 -13.61 -12.76
CA LEU A 470 13.11 -13.60 -13.69
C LEU A 470 13.14 -14.86 -14.56
N PRO A 471 12.05 -15.64 -14.60
CA PRO A 471 11.95 -16.81 -15.48
C PRO A 471 12.12 -16.41 -16.95
N GLN A 472 13.00 -17.10 -17.68
CA GLN A 472 13.17 -16.86 -19.12
C GLN A 472 11.93 -17.36 -19.87
N ARG A 473 11.36 -16.52 -20.73
CA ARG A 473 10.34 -16.99 -21.69
C ARG A 473 10.97 -18.01 -22.62
N ALA A 474 10.28 -19.12 -22.87
CA ALA A 474 10.73 -20.09 -23.86
C ALA A 474 10.87 -19.36 -25.22
N SER A 475 12.06 -19.44 -25.82
CA SER A 475 12.35 -18.82 -27.11
C SER A 475 11.44 -19.43 -28.19
N GLY A 476 10.31 -18.81 -28.49
CA GLY A 476 9.34 -19.29 -29.49
C GLY A 476 7.95 -18.61 -29.42
N GLU A 477 7.57 -18.01 -28.32
CA GLU A 477 6.30 -17.28 -28.25
C GLU A 477 6.57 -15.77 -28.30
N ALA A 478 6.69 -15.25 -29.54
CA ALA A 478 6.51 -13.83 -29.75
C ALA A 478 5.02 -13.50 -29.48
N PRO A 479 4.68 -12.41 -28.80
CA PRO A 479 3.29 -12.02 -28.66
C PRO A 479 2.76 -11.74 -30.08
N ASP A 480 1.74 -12.50 -30.51
CA ASP A 480 0.89 -12.11 -31.62
C ASP A 480 0.16 -10.82 -31.17
N VAL A 481 0.74 -9.69 -31.51
CA VAL A 481 0.05 -8.40 -31.48
C VAL A 481 -1.00 -8.45 -32.57
N VAL A 482 -2.14 -9.04 -32.27
CA VAL A 482 -3.31 -8.94 -33.14
C VAL A 482 -3.81 -7.50 -33.04
N SER A 483 -3.38 -6.75 -34.05
CA SER A 483 -4.02 -5.54 -34.53
C SER A 483 -5.52 -5.82 -34.73
N SER A 484 -6.35 -5.35 -33.78
CA SER A 484 -7.79 -5.17 -34.01
C SER A 484 -8.12 -3.68 -33.85
N MET A 485 -7.65 -2.90 -34.83
CA MET A 485 -8.33 -1.68 -35.24
C MET A 485 -9.23 -2.06 -36.45
N GLN A 486 -10.52 -2.20 -36.24
CA GLN A 486 -11.59 -1.78 -37.14
C GLN A 486 -12.81 -1.33 -36.36
#